data_ba82fbdbd0ed0bc359b59018a376d480
#
_entry.id   ba82fbdbd0ed0bc359b59018a376d480
#
_cell.length_a   1.000
_cell.length_b   1.000
_cell.length_c   1.000
_cell.angle_alpha   90.00
_cell.angle_beta   90.00
_cell.angle_gamma   90.00
#
_symmetry.space_group_name_H-M   'P 1'
#
loop_
_entity.id
_entity.type
_entity.pdbx_description
1 polymer ?
#
loop_
_entity_poly.entity_id
_entity_poly.type
_entity_poly.pdbx_seq_one_letter_code
_entity_poly.pdbx_strand_id
1 'polypeptide(L)'
;MIEKMKSKGNSTFWCLAGIFLTGALPLFTNYCLNSAEVPYQLVRIENMKDYLSAGIFQMAMPVNWQYEHGTAGLDGNLFWLLPVLLRMTGAALESVYRMFLICIYAVTVCFSYKTLEEGFQNKKTAVIGTALYCWAPWYLDALYGRAAIGEALGYAFLPVLLLFLVRAVGRKKGKLPQWLLLAIAISLLLQSSFAVLEVGMLLLVFCCVYYRRQLLEKDGWLTL
;
A
#
# COMPACT_ATOMS: atom_id res chain seq x y z
N MET A 1 -17.76 17.31 27.77
CA MET A 1 -16.61 16.45 27.47
C MET A 1 -16.81 15.62 26.19
N ILE A 2 -17.98 15.04 25.96
CA ILE A 2 -18.33 14.24 24.76
C ILE A 2 -18.35 15.08 23.47
N GLU A 3 -18.85 16.32 23.49
CA GLU A 3 -18.83 17.24 22.33
C GLU A 3 -17.42 17.63 21.89
N LYS A 4 -16.49 17.84 22.84
CA LYS A 4 -15.08 18.16 22.53
C LYS A 4 -14.33 16.97 21.92
N MET A 5 -14.72 15.73 22.24
CA MET A 5 -14.17 14.51 21.62
C MET A 5 -14.73 14.32 20.20
N LYS A 6 -16.02 14.62 19.98
CA LYS A 6 -16.66 14.54 18.66
C LYS A 6 -16.10 15.60 17.69
N SER A 7 -15.86 16.83 18.18
CA SER A 7 -15.23 17.91 17.41
C SER A 7 -13.79 17.60 17.00
N LYS A 8 -12.98 16.96 17.89
CA LYS A 8 -11.60 16.55 17.57
C LYS A 8 -11.52 15.41 16.55
N GLY A 9 -12.49 14.50 16.53
CA GLY A 9 -12.57 13.43 15.52
C GLY A 9 -12.90 13.99 14.14
N ASN A 10 -13.81 14.96 14.08
CA ASN A 10 -14.20 15.61 12.83
C ASN A 10 -13.03 16.39 12.18
N SER A 11 -12.24 17.12 12.98
CA SER A 11 -11.08 17.86 12.46
C SER A 11 -10.02 16.95 11.83
N THR A 12 -9.70 15.80 12.45
CA THR A 12 -8.74 14.85 11.90
C THR A 12 -9.23 14.25 10.57
N PHE A 13 -10.50 13.90 10.50
CA PHE A 13 -11.12 13.38 9.27
C PHE A 13 -10.99 14.38 8.11
N TRP A 14 -11.33 15.66 8.34
CA TRP A 14 -11.21 16.68 7.30
C TRP A 14 -9.76 16.93 6.86
N CYS A 15 -8.79 16.85 7.78
CA CYS A 15 -7.37 16.95 7.42
C CYS A 15 -6.94 15.76 6.52
N LEU A 16 -7.33 14.53 6.86
CA LEU A 16 -7.03 13.35 6.04
C LEU A 16 -7.73 13.40 4.68
N ALA A 17 -8.97 13.85 4.64
CA ALA A 17 -9.70 14.09 3.40
C ALA A 17 -8.99 15.15 2.52
N GLY A 18 -8.46 16.23 3.14
CA GLY A 18 -7.65 17.22 2.46
C GLY A 18 -6.36 16.64 1.86
N ILE A 19 -5.61 15.83 2.64
CA ILE A 19 -4.41 15.12 2.16
C ILE A 19 -4.75 14.22 0.99
N PHE A 20 -5.85 13.46 1.11
CA PHE A 20 -6.31 12.57 0.04
C PHE A 20 -6.68 13.35 -1.23
N LEU A 21 -7.50 14.39 -1.12
CA LEU A 21 -7.96 15.18 -2.27
C LEU A 21 -6.80 15.88 -2.99
N THR A 22 -5.88 16.49 -2.24
CA THR A 22 -4.72 17.18 -2.83
C THR A 22 -3.77 16.23 -3.54
N GLY A 23 -3.51 15.06 -2.98
CA GLY A 23 -2.64 14.07 -3.62
C GLY A 23 -3.33 13.32 -4.77
N ALA A 24 -4.66 13.26 -4.79
CA ALA A 24 -5.43 12.67 -5.87
C ALA A 24 -5.67 13.63 -7.07
N LEU A 25 -5.26 14.91 -6.97
CA LEU A 25 -5.45 15.88 -8.05
C LEU A 25 -4.94 15.42 -9.43
N PRO A 26 -3.78 14.75 -9.57
CA PRO A 26 -3.31 14.28 -10.88
C PRO A 26 -4.27 13.30 -11.55
N LEU A 27 -5.11 12.58 -10.79
CA LEU A 27 -6.07 11.59 -11.31
C LEU A 27 -7.22 12.21 -12.09
N PHE A 28 -7.50 13.49 -11.86
CA PHE A 28 -8.53 14.24 -12.59
C PHE A 28 -8.01 14.85 -13.90
N THR A 29 -6.73 14.68 -14.18
CA THR A 29 -6.07 15.10 -15.41
C THR A 29 -5.65 13.88 -16.24
N ASN A 30 -5.23 14.10 -17.49
CA ASN A 30 -4.64 13.04 -18.31
C ASN A 30 -3.16 12.77 -17.97
N TYR A 31 -2.60 13.50 -17.01
CA TYR A 31 -1.20 13.33 -16.62
C TYR A 31 -0.87 11.90 -16.18
N CYS A 32 -1.75 11.28 -15.39
CA CYS A 32 -1.56 9.92 -14.90
C CYS A 32 -1.63 8.83 -15.99
N LEU A 33 -2.04 9.17 -17.22
CA LEU A 33 -2.10 8.25 -18.37
C LEU A 33 -0.91 8.41 -19.32
N ASN A 34 -0.05 9.40 -19.10
CA ASN A 34 1.04 9.73 -20.02
C ASN A 34 2.38 9.12 -19.62
N SER A 35 2.47 8.36 -18.52
CA SER A 35 3.72 7.74 -18.13
C SER A 35 4.05 6.50 -18.95
N ALA A 36 5.35 6.19 -19.05
CA ALA A 36 5.87 5.15 -19.92
C ALA A 36 5.33 3.74 -19.62
N GLU A 37 5.05 3.44 -18.37
CA GLU A 37 4.58 2.11 -17.96
C GLU A 37 3.05 1.95 -18.03
N VAL A 38 2.28 3.03 -18.23
CA VAL A 38 0.81 2.96 -18.29
C VAL A 38 0.29 2.01 -19.37
N PRO A 39 0.78 2.06 -20.62
CA PRO A 39 0.31 1.13 -21.65
C PRO A 39 0.47 -0.33 -21.22
N TYR A 40 1.58 -0.66 -20.57
CA TYR A 40 1.83 -2.00 -20.03
C TYR A 40 0.80 -2.37 -18.95
N GLN A 41 0.51 -1.45 -18.02
CA GLN A 41 -0.48 -1.69 -16.96
C GLN A 41 -1.90 -1.88 -17.51
N LEU A 42 -2.27 -1.10 -18.53
CA LEU A 42 -3.58 -1.23 -19.17
C LEU A 42 -3.72 -2.57 -19.91
N VAL A 43 -2.70 -2.99 -20.65
CA VAL A 43 -2.65 -4.30 -21.31
C VAL A 43 -2.71 -5.44 -20.29
N ARG A 44 -2.04 -5.30 -19.15
CA ARG A 44 -2.09 -6.28 -18.06
C ARG A 44 -3.52 -6.50 -17.56
N ILE A 45 -4.29 -5.42 -17.36
CA ILE A 45 -5.70 -5.51 -16.94
C ILE A 45 -6.54 -6.25 -17.99
N GLU A 46 -6.40 -5.92 -19.28
CA GLU A 46 -7.18 -6.58 -20.36
C GLU A 46 -6.81 -8.05 -20.48
N ASN A 47 -5.53 -8.38 -20.51
CA ASN A 47 -5.09 -9.78 -20.58
C ASN A 47 -5.61 -10.62 -19.41
N MET A 48 -5.47 -10.10 -18.17
CA MET A 48 -5.99 -10.81 -17.00
C MET A 48 -7.50 -10.96 -17.04
N LYS A 49 -8.25 -9.96 -17.55
CA LYS A 49 -9.69 -10.06 -17.77
C LYS A 49 -10.03 -11.19 -18.74
N ASP A 50 -9.32 -11.28 -19.86
CA ASP A 50 -9.58 -12.29 -20.89
C ASP A 50 -9.30 -13.71 -20.36
N TYR A 51 -8.20 -13.91 -19.61
CA TYR A 51 -7.92 -15.18 -18.95
C TYR A 51 -8.97 -15.54 -17.90
N LEU A 52 -9.35 -14.60 -17.07
CA LEU A 52 -10.36 -14.84 -16.04
C LEU A 52 -11.73 -15.15 -16.67
N SER A 53 -12.08 -14.50 -17.78
CA SER A 53 -13.30 -14.78 -18.56
C SER A 53 -13.28 -16.17 -19.19
N ALA A 54 -12.08 -16.67 -19.53
CA ALA A 54 -11.89 -18.05 -20.02
C ALA A 54 -11.84 -19.09 -18.89
N GLY A 55 -12.05 -18.69 -17.63
CA GLY A 55 -11.99 -19.57 -16.46
C GLY A 55 -10.56 -19.93 -16.03
N ILE A 56 -9.55 -19.24 -16.56
CA ILE A 56 -8.14 -19.49 -16.25
C ILE A 56 -7.68 -18.45 -15.23
N PHE A 57 -7.44 -18.89 -14.00
CA PHE A 57 -6.85 -18.05 -12.98
C PHE A 57 -5.33 -18.20 -13.04
N GLN A 58 -4.66 -17.25 -13.66
CA GLN A 58 -3.19 -17.24 -13.72
C GLN A 58 -2.62 -16.29 -12.68
N MET A 59 -1.77 -16.82 -11.81
CA MET A 59 -0.98 -16.00 -10.88
C MET A 59 0.22 -15.34 -11.55
N ALA A 60 0.68 -15.87 -12.69
CA ALA A 60 1.74 -15.29 -13.51
C ALA A 60 1.19 -14.95 -14.89
N MET A 61 1.55 -13.80 -15.46
CA MET A 61 1.15 -13.47 -16.82
C MET A 61 1.81 -14.43 -17.82
N PRO A 62 1.04 -15.03 -18.74
CA PRO A 62 1.62 -15.78 -19.83
C PRO A 62 2.30 -14.79 -20.78
N VAL A 63 3.50 -15.12 -21.14
CA VAL A 63 4.32 -14.37 -22.09
C VAL A 63 3.81 -14.64 -23.50
N ASN A 64 2.74 -13.96 -23.93
CA ASN A 64 2.29 -14.01 -25.33
C ASN A 64 2.69 -12.77 -26.13
N TRP A 65 3.50 -11.90 -25.56
CA TRP A 65 3.98 -10.69 -26.22
C TRP A 65 5.43 -10.82 -26.59
N GLN A 66 5.76 -10.50 -27.84
CA GLN A 66 7.12 -10.56 -28.40
C GLN A 66 8.18 -9.74 -27.63
N TYR A 67 7.75 -8.91 -26.66
CA TYR A 67 8.62 -7.98 -25.92
C TYR A 67 8.57 -8.17 -24.40
N GLU A 68 7.76 -9.06 -23.87
CA GLU A 68 7.72 -9.33 -22.43
C GLU A 68 8.73 -10.39 -22.02
N HIS A 69 9.91 -9.97 -21.68
CA HIS A 69 10.88 -10.80 -20.99
C HIS A 69 10.62 -10.73 -19.47
N GLY A 70 9.87 -11.67 -18.93
CA GLY A 70 10.01 -12.14 -17.56
C GLY A 70 9.77 -11.18 -16.38
N THR A 71 9.45 -9.91 -16.59
CA THR A 71 9.22 -8.95 -15.50
C THR A 71 7.89 -9.18 -14.80
N ALA A 72 6.95 -9.82 -15.44
CA ALA A 72 5.64 -10.15 -14.87
C ALA A 72 5.68 -11.18 -13.72
N GLY A 73 6.79 -11.86 -13.52
CA GLY A 73 6.98 -12.84 -12.44
C GLY A 73 7.40 -12.23 -11.10
N LEU A 74 7.81 -10.96 -11.07
CA LEU A 74 8.32 -10.32 -9.86
C LEU A 74 7.22 -9.60 -9.06
N ASP A 75 6.17 -9.13 -9.72
CA ASP A 75 5.03 -8.46 -9.07
C ASP A 75 3.84 -9.41 -8.98
N GLY A 76 3.28 -9.58 -7.79
CA GLY A 76 2.11 -10.43 -7.58
C GLY A 76 0.87 -9.92 -8.30
N ASN A 77 0.02 -10.85 -8.76
CA ASN A 77 -1.22 -10.53 -9.49
C ASN A 77 -2.42 -10.31 -8.58
N LEU A 78 -2.30 -10.53 -7.26
CA LEU A 78 -3.43 -10.50 -6.35
C LEU A 78 -4.18 -9.15 -6.36
N PHE A 79 -3.44 -8.05 -6.32
CA PHE A 79 -4.05 -6.71 -6.28
C PHE A 79 -4.66 -6.29 -7.63
N TRP A 80 -4.20 -6.91 -8.72
CA TRP A 80 -4.75 -6.68 -10.05
C TRP A 80 -6.14 -7.28 -10.24
N LEU A 81 -6.57 -8.18 -9.37
CA LEU A 81 -7.94 -8.69 -9.39
C LEU A 81 -8.97 -7.57 -9.23
N LEU A 82 -8.67 -6.54 -8.42
CA LEU A 82 -9.61 -5.43 -8.22
C LEU A 82 -9.92 -4.68 -9.54
N PRO A 83 -8.95 -4.14 -10.29
CA PRO A 83 -9.23 -3.50 -11.57
C PRO A 83 -9.77 -4.49 -12.61
N VAL A 84 -9.34 -5.75 -12.62
CA VAL A 84 -9.84 -6.76 -13.54
C VAL A 84 -11.35 -7.01 -13.33
N LEU A 85 -11.79 -7.22 -12.10
CA LEU A 85 -13.19 -7.40 -11.76
C LEU A 85 -14.04 -6.16 -12.14
N LEU A 86 -13.53 -4.95 -11.89
CA LEU A 86 -14.18 -3.73 -12.33
C LEU A 86 -14.26 -3.65 -13.87
N ARG A 87 -13.22 -4.08 -14.58
CA ARG A 87 -13.22 -4.11 -16.04
C ARG A 87 -14.23 -5.12 -16.60
N MET A 88 -14.44 -6.25 -15.94
CA MET A 88 -15.45 -7.24 -16.32
C MET A 88 -16.89 -6.70 -16.25
N THR A 89 -17.16 -5.66 -15.46
CA THR A 89 -18.48 -4.98 -15.45
C THR A 89 -18.74 -4.12 -16.69
N GLY A 90 -17.76 -3.98 -17.60
CA GLY A 90 -17.89 -3.16 -18.81
C GLY A 90 -17.41 -1.72 -18.63
N ALA A 91 -16.84 -1.36 -17.48
CA ALA A 91 -16.29 -0.02 -17.25
C ALA A 91 -15.13 0.28 -18.19
N ALA A 92 -14.97 1.55 -18.61
CA ALA A 92 -13.85 1.96 -19.47
C ALA A 92 -12.51 1.71 -18.81
N LEU A 93 -11.54 1.16 -19.57
CA LEU A 93 -10.25 0.71 -19.07
C LEU A 93 -9.48 1.82 -18.32
N GLU A 94 -9.44 3.02 -18.88
CA GLU A 94 -8.80 4.18 -18.24
C GLU A 94 -9.47 4.56 -16.92
N SER A 95 -10.81 4.48 -16.85
CA SER A 95 -11.56 4.77 -15.61
C SER A 95 -11.27 3.74 -14.53
N VAL A 96 -11.19 2.47 -14.90
CA VAL A 96 -10.82 1.37 -14.00
C VAL A 96 -9.41 1.58 -13.45
N TYR A 97 -8.46 1.94 -14.32
CA TYR A 97 -7.10 2.24 -13.91
C TYR A 97 -7.03 3.43 -12.92
N ARG A 98 -7.71 4.53 -13.23
CA ARG A 98 -7.80 5.69 -12.31
C ARG A 98 -8.42 5.32 -10.96
N MET A 99 -9.50 4.53 -10.96
CA MET A 99 -10.10 4.04 -9.72
C MET A 99 -9.13 3.19 -8.90
N PHE A 100 -8.33 2.37 -9.57
CA PHE A 100 -7.31 1.57 -8.91
C PHE A 100 -6.26 2.44 -8.22
N LEU A 101 -5.76 3.48 -8.89
CA LEU A 101 -4.83 4.45 -8.30
C LEU A 101 -5.45 5.19 -7.09
N ILE A 102 -6.73 5.57 -7.19
CA ILE A 102 -7.49 6.17 -6.07
C ILE A 102 -7.51 5.22 -4.87
N CYS A 103 -7.78 3.94 -5.09
CA CYS A 103 -7.78 2.93 -4.02
C CYS A 103 -6.40 2.79 -3.37
N ILE A 104 -5.32 2.70 -4.17
CA ILE A 104 -3.94 2.62 -3.66
C ILE A 104 -3.63 3.83 -2.79
N TYR A 105 -3.96 5.03 -3.27
CA TYR A 105 -3.69 6.25 -2.52
C TYR A 105 -4.51 6.35 -1.22
N ALA A 106 -5.79 5.95 -1.25
CA ALA A 106 -6.64 5.91 -0.06
C ALA A 106 -6.08 4.93 0.99
N VAL A 107 -5.65 3.75 0.57
CA VAL A 107 -5.01 2.74 1.43
C VAL A 107 -3.75 3.29 2.08
N THR A 108 -2.92 4.01 1.30
CA THR A 108 -1.69 4.66 1.79
C THR A 108 -1.99 5.68 2.89
N VAL A 109 -2.95 6.58 2.66
CA VAL A 109 -3.36 7.59 3.66
C VAL A 109 -3.86 6.92 4.94
N CYS A 110 -4.71 5.90 4.81
CA CYS A 110 -5.29 5.20 5.97
C CYS A 110 -4.22 4.48 6.81
N PHE A 111 -3.35 3.69 6.17
CA PHE A 111 -2.34 2.93 6.90
C PHE A 111 -1.22 3.82 7.45
N SER A 112 -0.77 4.81 6.71
CA SER A 112 0.22 5.78 7.19
C SER A 112 -0.28 6.50 8.44
N TYR A 113 -1.51 7.03 8.39
CA TYR A 113 -2.11 7.71 9.53
C TYR A 113 -2.19 6.80 10.75
N LYS A 114 -2.72 5.59 10.59
CA LYS A 114 -2.87 4.64 11.69
C LYS A 114 -1.54 4.26 12.33
N THR A 115 -0.52 4.01 11.51
CA THR A 115 0.83 3.69 11.98
C THR A 115 1.43 4.82 12.78
N LEU A 116 1.34 6.06 12.26
CA LEU A 116 1.90 7.24 12.92
C LEU A 116 1.10 7.64 14.15
N GLU A 117 -0.23 7.48 14.16
CA GLU A 117 -1.06 7.72 15.35
C GLU A 117 -0.68 6.75 16.48
N GLU A 118 -0.48 5.49 16.17
CA GLU A 118 -0.05 4.51 17.18
C GLU A 118 1.40 4.73 17.64
N GLY A 119 2.29 5.14 16.74
CA GLY A 119 3.69 5.41 17.07
C GLY A 119 3.89 6.64 17.92
N PHE A 120 3.36 7.77 17.49
CA PHE A 120 3.58 9.06 18.16
C PHE A 120 2.57 9.37 19.27
N GLN A 121 1.46 8.64 19.37
CA GLN A 121 0.37 8.87 20.32
C GLN A 121 -0.19 10.31 20.25
N ASN A 122 0.02 11.00 19.15
CA ASN A 122 -0.38 12.39 18.92
C ASN A 122 -1.00 12.54 17.53
N LYS A 123 -2.30 12.86 17.49
CA LYS A 123 -3.06 13.00 16.24
C LYS A 123 -2.52 14.08 15.30
N LYS A 124 -2.03 15.20 15.83
CA LYS A 124 -1.48 16.28 15.00
C LYS A 124 -0.20 15.85 14.32
N THR A 125 0.71 15.23 15.07
CA THR A 125 1.97 14.69 14.54
C THR A 125 1.68 13.58 13.50
N ALA A 126 0.70 12.72 13.78
CA ALA A 126 0.28 11.67 12.84
C ALA A 126 -0.24 12.26 11.51
N VAL A 127 -1.08 13.29 11.56
CA VAL A 127 -1.57 13.96 10.34
C VAL A 127 -0.45 14.58 9.54
N ILE A 128 0.48 15.31 10.20
CA ILE A 128 1.63 15.93 9.53
C ILE A 128 2.52 14.85 8.90
N GLY A 129 2.85 13.80 9.65
CA GLY A 129 3.65 12.70 9.13
C GLY A 129 2.98 11.97 7.97
N THR A 130 1.64 11.78 8.02
CA THR A 130 0.88 11.21 6.91
C THR A 130 0.97 12.10 5.66
N ALA A 131 0.85 13.42 5.82
CA ALA A 131 0.99 14.35 4.71
C ALA A 131 2.38 14.27 4.07
N LEU A 132 3.44 14.28 4.90
CA LEU A 132 4.83 14.15 4.43
C LEU A 132 5.08 12.82 3.70
N TYR A 133 4.49 11.72 4.20
CA TYR A 133 4.61 10.41 3.55
C TYR A 133 3.88 10.36 2.23
N CYS A 134 2.60 10.79 2.20
CA CYS A 134 1.74 10.71 1.02
C CYS A 134 2.13 11.71 -0.09
N TRP A 135 2.76 12.84 0.27
CA TRP A 135 3.26 13.83 -0.69
C TRP A 135 4.74 13.69 -0.97
N ALA A 136 5.38 12.63 -0.48
CA ALA A 136 6.78 12.37 -0.78
C ALA A 136 7.00 12.25 -2.30
N PRO A 137 7.98 12.98 -2.88
CA PRO A 137 8.19 12.98 -4.33
C PRO A 137 8.40 11.60 -4.92
N TRP A 138 9.15 10.73 -4.25
CA TRP A 138 9.41 9.36 -4.67
C TRP A 138 8.14 8.49 -4.74
N TYR A 139 7.17 8.72 -3.82
CA TYR A 139 5.91 7.99 -3.82
C TYR A 139 4.99 8.49 -4.94
N LEU A 140 4.88 9.82 -5.12
CA LEU A 140 4.10 10.40 -6.20
C LEU A 140 4.68 10.08 -7.57
N ASP A 141 6.01 9.99 -7.69
CA ASP A 141 6.67 9.54 -8.92
C ASP A 141 6.36 8.07 -9.23
N ALA A 142 6.45 7.17 -8.24
CA ALA A 142 6.08 5.77 -8.43
C ALA A 142 4.61 5.61 -8.84
N LEU A 143 3.70 6.42 -8.27
CA LEU A 143 2.27 6.32 -8.52
C LEU A 143 1.84 6.97 -9.84
N TYR A 144 2.38 8.16 -10.17
CA TYR A 144 1.93 8.99 -11.28
C TYR A 144 2.98 9.24 -12.35
N GLY A 145 4.24 9.38 -11.97
CA GLY A 145 5.33 9.69 -12.89
C GLY A 145 5.75 8.49 -13.72
N ARG A 146 6.14 7.42 -13.06
CA ARG A 146 6.57 6.16 -13.72
C ARG A 146 5.43 5.18 -13.93
N ALA A 147 4.37 5.25 -13.12
CA ALA A 147 3.30 4.24 -13.03
C ALA A 147 3.81 2.85 -12.59
N ALA A 148 4.84 2.82 -11.74
CA ALA A 148 5.39 1.62 -11.12
C ALA A 148 4.44 1.12 -10.02
N ILE A 149 3.32 0.54 -10.41
CA ILE A 149 2.18 0.20 -9.53
C ILE A 149 2.59 -0.78 -8.44
N GLY A 150 3.46 -1.75 -8.75
CA GLY A 150 4.01 -2.67 -7.76
C GLY A 150 4.72 -1.94 -6.61
N GLU A 151 5.60 -0.98 -6.94
CA GLU A 151 6.28 -0.15 -5.94
C GLU A 151 5.29 0.72 -5.15
N ALA A 152 4.34 1.37 -5.84
CA ALA A 152 3.33 2.20 -5.19
C ALA A 152 2.47 1.40 -4.19
N LEU A 153 2.10 0.16 -4.52
CA LEU A 153 1.44 -0.78 -3.61
C LEU A 153 2.36 -1.16 -2.44
N GLY A 154 3.63 -1.43 -2.70
CA GLY A 154 4.61 -1.71 -1.65
C GLY A 154 4.71 -0.57 -0.64
N TYR A 155 4.81 0.65 -1.13
CA TYR A 155 4.80 1.83 -0.26
C TYR A 155 3.46 2.03 0.46
N ALA A 156 2.34 1.62 -0.11
CA ALA A 156 1.05 1.65 0.59
C ALA A 156 1.00 0.65 1.75
N PHE A 157 1.70 -0.49 1.65
CA PHE A 157 1.72 -1.53 2.68
C PHE A 157 2.91 -1.46 3.64
N LEU A 158 3.97 -0.74 3.30
CA LEU A 158 5.11 -0.54 4.20
C LEU A 158 4.69 0.01 5.59
N PRO A 159 3.73 0.95 5.71
CA PRO A 159 3.21 1.37 7.02
C PRO A 159 2.60 0.24 7.84
N VAL A 160 2.08 -0.84 7.23
CA VAL A 160 1.54 -2.00 7.97
C VAL A 160 2.67 -2.74 8.67
N LEU A 161 3.83 -2.91 8.01
CA LEU A 161 5.03 -3.48 8.63
C LEU A 161 5.53 -2.60 9.78
N LEU A 162 5.56 -1.27 9.58
CA LEU A 162 5.92 -0.32 10.64
C LEU A 162 4.95 -0.37 11.81
N LEU A 163 3.66 -0.55 11.56
CA LEU A 163 2.64 -0.71 12.60
C LEU A 163 2.92 -1.94 13.47
N PHE A 164 3.30 -3.07 12.84
CA PHE A 164 3.75 -4.25 13.55
C PHE A 164 4.94 -3.94 14.47
N LEU A 165 5.97 -3.27 13.94
CA LEU A 165 7.16 -2.91 14.71
C LEU A 165 6.83 -2.00 15.89
N VAL A 166 5.99 -0.98 15.69
CA VAL A 166 5.53 -0.07 16.75
C VAL A 166 4.80 -0.84 17.85
N ARG A 167 3.95 -1.80 17.48
CA ARG A 167 3.22 -2.62 18.45
C ARG A 167 4.12 -3.61 19.17
N ALA A 168 5.05 -4.24 18.46
CA ALA A 168 6.00 -5.20 19.02
C ALA A 168 6.90 -4.52 20.07
N VAL A 169 7.48 -3.36 19.72
CA VAL A 169 8.33 -2.59 20.64
C VAL A 169 7.52 -1.99 21.79
N GLY A 170 6.34 -1.46 21.50
CA GLY A 170 5.45 -0.84 22.51
C GLY A 170 4.71 -1.84 23.39
N ARG A 171 4.88 -3.15 23.20
CA ARG A 171 4.18 -4.24 23.92
C ARG A 171 2.66 -4.04 23.96
N LYS A 172 2.12 -3.40 22.93
CA LYS A 172 0.67 -3.14 22.85
C LYS A 172 -0.06 -4.42 22.45
N LYS A 173 -0.92 -4.93 23.33
CA LYS A 173 -1.85 -6.00 22.98
C LYS A 173 -2.91 -5.42 22.02
N GLY A 174 -2.84 -5.80 20.76
CA GLY A 174 -3.87 -5.50 19.76
C GLY A 174 -4.96 -6.57 19.72
N LYS A 175 -6.02 -6.33 18.93
CA LYS A 175 -7.06 -7.34 18.66
C LYS A 175 -6.53 -8.55 17.90
N LEU A 176 -5.52 -8.33 17.06
CA LEU A 176 -4.85 -9.38 16.29
C LEU A 176 -3.51 -9.74 16.93
N PRO A 177 -3.12 -11.02 16.93
CA PRO A 177 -1.80 -11.44 17.38
C PRO A 177 -0.72 -10.81 16.48
N GLN A 178 0.40 -10.45 17.05
CA GLN A 178 1.43 -9.66 16.35
C GLN A 178 2.09 -10.45 15.22
N TRP A 179 2.29 -11.77 15.41
CA TRP A 179 2.81 -12.65 14.36
C TRP A 179 1.91 -12.68 13.11
N LEU A 180 0.57 -12.61 13.30
CA LEU A 180 -0.37 -12.57 12.18
C LEU A 180 -0.28 -11.23 11.44
N LEU A 181 -0.14 -10.12 12.16
CA LEU A 181 0.04 -8.80 11.55
C LEU A 181 1.35 -8.73 10.76
N LEU A 182 2.42 -9.34 11.29
CA LEU A 182 3.70 -9.48 10.59
C LEU A 182 3.57 -10.33 9.31
N ALA A 183 2.93 -11.49 9.41
CA ALA A 183 2.71 -12.37 8.28
C ALA A 183 1.89 -11.68 7.18
N ILE A 184 0.83 -10.97 7.55
CA ILE A 184 0.02 -10.17 6.63
C ILE A 184 0.88 -9.08 5.97
N ALA A 185 1.66 -8.33 6.75
CA ALA A 185 2.49 -7.25 6.21
C ALA A 185 3.53 -7.77 5.20
N ILE A 186 4.23 -8.87 5.52
CA ILE A 186 5.21 -9.49 4.61
C ILE A 186 4.51 -10.03 3.36
N SER A 187 3.35 -10.68 3.50
CA SER A 187 2.59 -11.20 2.36
C SER A 187 2.11 -10.08 1.43
N LEU A 188 1.64 -8.98 1.97
CA LEU A 188 1.22 -7.81 1.18
C LEU A 188 2.41 -7.20 0.42
N LEU A 189 3.57 -7.06 1.07
CA LEU A 189 4.79 -6.55 0.44
C LEU A 189 5.30 -7.51 -0.64
N LEU A 190 5.31 -8.82 -0.38
CA LEU A 190 5.73 -9.83 -1.35
C LEU A 190 4.84 -9.82 -2.62
N GLN A 191 3.54 -9.59 -2.44
CA GLN A 191 2.58 -9.50 -3.56
C GLN A 191 2.61 -8.15 -4.28
N SER A 192 3.26 -7.14 -3.71
CA SER A 192 3.32 -5.80 -4.32
C SER A 192 4.63 -5.57 -5.08
N SER A 193 5.78 -5.59 -4.41
CA SER A 193 7.07 -5.33 -5.01
C SER A 193 8.21 -5.95 -4.22
N PHE A 194 9.09 -6.65 -4.92
CA PHE A 194 10.29 -7.23 -4.32
C PHE A 194 11.25 -6.17 -3.76
N ALA A 195 11.43 -5.06 -4.48
CA ALA A 195 12.31 -3.97 -4.06
C ALA A 195 11.84 -3.33 -2.74
N VAL A 196 10.53 -3.10 -2.59
CA VAL A 196 10.00 -2.54 -1.34
C VAL A 196 10.00 -3.57 -0.21
N LEU A 197 9.82 -4.86 -0.53
CA LEU A 197 9.99 -5.95 0.44
C LEU A 197 11.41 -5.96 1.01
N GLU A 198 12.45 -5.84 0.16
CA GLU A 198 13.84 -5.79 0.62
C GLU A 198 14.06 -4.64 1.62
N VAL A 199 13.58 -3.44 1.30
CA VAL A 199 13.66 -2.29 2.21
C VAL A 199 12.92 -2.58 3.52
N GLY A 200 11.74 -3.17 3.44
CA GLY A 200 10.95 -3.57 4.61
C GLY A 200 11.67 -4.59 5.49
N MET A 201 12.31 -5.58 4.89
CA MET A 201 13.09 -6.61 5.61
C MET A 201 14.34 -6.03 6.26
N LEU A 202 15.07 -5.14 5.58
CA LEU A 202 16.21 -4.42 6.16
C LEU A 202 15.79 -3.59 7.37
N LEU A 203 14.67 -2.90 7.27
CA LEU A 203 14.12 -2.12 8.38
C LEU A 203 13.71 -3.02 9.55
N LEU A 204 13.12 -4.17 9.28
CA LEU A 204 12.76 -5.17 10.29
C LEU A 204 14.01 -5.69 11.00
N VAL A 205 15.05 -6.08 10.26
CA VAL A 205 16.33 -6.53 10.83
C VAL A 205 16.95 -5.43 11.69
N PHE A 206 17.00 -4.18 11.19
CA PHE A 206 17.51 -3.04 11.96
C PHE A 206 16.75 -2.89 13.28
N CYS A 207 15.42 -2.91 13.25
CA CYS A 207 14.60 -2.79 14.46
C CYS A 207 14.82 -3.96 15.43
N CYS A 208 14.94 -5.19 14.93
CA CYS A 208 15.23 -6.36 15.75
C CYS A 208 16.59 -6.21 16.46
N VAL A 209 17.64 -5.75 15.77
CA VAL A 209 18.96 -5.52 16.36
C VAL A 209 18.93 -4.36 17.37
N TYR A 210 18.29 -3.24 17.01
CA TYR A 210 18.23 -2.07 17.87
C TYR A 210 17.43 -2.33 19.16
N TYR A 211 16.28 -2.98 19.04
CA TYR A 211 15.41 -3.27 20.18
C TYR A 211 15.60 -4.67 20.76
N ARG A 212 16.73 -5.38 20.44
CA ARG A 212 16.99 -6.76 20.84
C ARG A 212 16.77 -7.03 22.34
N ARG A 213 17.16 -6.10 23.22
CA ARG A 213 16.98 -6.28 24.67
C ARG A 213 15.52 -6.30 25.07
N GLN A 214 14.68 -5.47 24.47
CA GLN A 214 13.25 -5.40 24.75
C GLN A 214 12.48 -6.59 24.15
N LEU A 215 12.96 -7.12 23.01
CA LEU A 215 12.37 -8.28 22.34
C LEU A 215 12.76 -9.60 22.97
N LEU A 216 13.98 -9.70 23.58
CA LEU A 216 14.50 -10.92 24.20
C LEU A 216 14.02 -11.13 25.65
N GLU A 217 13.41 -10.15 26.30
CA GLU A 217 12.75 -10.36 27.59
C GLU A 217 11.62 -11.39 27.42
N LYS A 218 11.53 -12.36 28.37
CA LYS A 218 10.71 -13.59 28.28
C LYS A 218 9.29 -13.44 27.76
N ASP A 219 8.68 -12.26 27.94
CA ASP A 219 7.34 -11.98 27.44
C ASP A 219 7.30 -11.50 25.97
N GLY A 220 8.45 -11.16 25.39
CA GLY A 220 8.56 -10.72 23.99
C GLY A 220 8.42 -11.85 22.97
N TRP A 221 8.93 -13.06 23.31
CA TRP A 221 8.88 -14.23 22.43
C TRP A 221 7.50 -14.89 22.34
N LEU A 222 6.67 -14.74 23.38
CA LEU A 222 5.30 -15.27 23.41
C LEU A 222 4.30 -14.37 22.66
N THR A 223 4.72 -13.19 22.22
CA THR A 223 3.91 -12.23 21.46
C THR A 223 4.32 -12.13 20.00
N LEU A 224 5.42 -12.75 19.60
CA LEU A 224 5.83 -12.99 18.21
C LEU A 224 5.31 -14.33 17.73
#